data_c1d6673edccfbbccf57f60b5e43e645c
#
_entry.id   c1d6673edccfbbccf57f60b5e43e645c
#
_cell.length_a   1.000
_cell.length_b   1.000
_cell.length_c   1.000
_cell.angle_alpha   90.00
_cell.angle_beta   90.00
_cell.angle_gamma   90.00
#
_symmetry.space_group_name_H-M   'P 1'
#
loop_
_entity.id
_entity.type
_entity.pdbx_description
1 polymer ?
#
loop_
_entity_poly.entity_id
_entity_poly.type
_entity_poly.pdbx_seq_one_letter_code
_entity_poly.pdbx_strand_id
1 'polypeptide(L)'
;AVSIYFLVNASLNLFDYLGFSRITAGVTILAAATSLPDTFLSVISAKKGESDAALSNALGSNTFDILICLGMPIFIMGGLYVDWYESSNMLFYLLGSSVISMVLISTNWILSKFEANVMLIVYIVFLLLIFTSII
;
A
#
# COMPACT_ATOMS: atom_id res chain seq x y z
N ALA A 1 12.57 14.51 -5.14
CA ALA A 1 11.63 14.95 -6.19
C ALA A 1 12.02 14.40 -7.57
N VAL A 2 13.26 14.66 -8.08
CA VAL A 2 13.69 14.23 -9.43
C VAL A 2 13.66 12.72 -9.59
N SER A 3 14.18 11.95 -8.63
CA SER A 3 14.22 10.49 -8.67
C SER A 3 12.80 9.87 -8.69
N ILE A 4 11.86 10.46 -7.95
CA ILE A 4 10.46 10.02 -7.91
C ILE A 4 9.80 10.28 -9.26
N TYR A 5 10.04 11.44 -9.88
CA TYR A 5 9.53 11.75 -11.21
C TYR A 5 9.99 10.74 -12.26
N PHE A 6 11.27 10.37 -12.28
CA PHE A 6 11.79 9.35 -13.19
C PHE A 6 11.21 7.97 -12.89
N LEU A 7 11.05 7.59 -11.62
CA LEU A 7 10.46 6.33 -11.22
C LEU A 7 9.02 6.23 -11.72
N VAL A 8 8.21 7.27 -11.49
CA VAL A 8 6.80 7.30 -11.93
C VAL A 8 6.69 7.16 -13.44
N ASN A 9 7.44 7.98 -14.20
CA ASN A 9 7.38 7.91 -15.66
C ASN A 9 7.89 6.58 -16.21
N ALA A 10 8.98 6.04 -15.67
CA ALA A 10 9.50 4.74 -16.10
C ALA A 10 8.51 3.61 -15.81
N SER A 11 7.87 3.62 -14.64
CA SER A 11 6.87 2.63 -14.26
C SER A 11 5.64 2.70 -15.18
N LEU A 12 5.10 3.90 -15.42
CA LEU A 12 3.95 4.09 -16.29
C LEU A 12 4.24 3.64 -17.72
N ASN A 13 5.39 4.01 -18.28
CA ASN A 13 5.80 3.60 -19.63
C ASN A 13 5.99 2.07 -19.73
N LEU A 14 6.54 1.44 -18.70
CA LEU A 14 6.69 -0.01 -18.66
C LEU A 14 5.34 -0.72 -18.66
N PHE A 15 4.40 -0.27 -17.85
CA PHE A 15 3.08 -0.88 -17.75
C PHE A 15 2.23 -0.62 -19.01
N ASP A 16 2.30 0.57 -19.60
CA ASP A 16 1.68 0.87 -20.89
C ASP A 16 2.26 -0.05 -22.01
N TYR A 17 3.57 -0.31 -22.00
CA TYR A 17 4.22 -1.23 -22.94
C TYR A 17 3.79 -2.69 -22.73
N LEU A 18 3.60 -3.12 -21.49
CA LEU A 18 3.13 -4.46 -21.12
C LEU A 18 1.61 -4.64 -21.28
N GLY A 19 0.87 -3.59 -21.62
CA GLY A 19 -0.59 -3.61 -21.79
C GLY A 19 -1.38 -3.62 -20.48
N PHE A 20 -0.75 -3.28 -19.36
CA PHE A 20 -1.41 -3.15 -18.05
C PHE A 20 -1.95 -1.75 -17.81
N SER A 21 -2.98 -1.65 -16.96
CA SER A 21 -3.54 -0.35 -16.59
C SER A 21 -2.58 0.49 -15.73
N ARG A 22 -2.72 1.82 -15.79
CA ARG A 22 -1.94 2.74 -14.94
C ARG A 22 -2.25 2.55 -13.45
N ILE A 23 -3.45 2.07 -13.13
CA ILE A 23 -3.85 1.74 -11.77
C ILE A 23 -2.99 0.58 -11.25
N THR A 24 -2.78 -0.46 -12.06
CA THR A 24 -1.92 -1.59 -11.70
C THR A 24 -0.49 -1.14 -11.42
N ALA A 25 0.07 -0.25 -12.24
CA ALA A 25 1.38 0.35 -11.99
C ALA A 25 1.44 1.08 -10.65
N GLY A 26 0.38 1.84 -10.32
CA GLY A 26 0.26 2.58 -9.07
C GLY A 26 0.25 1.68 -7.84
N VAL A 27 -0.64 0.67 -7.81
CA VAL A 27 -0.80 -0.21 -6.64
C VAL A 27 0.31 -1.26 -6.49
N THR A 28 1.15 -1.46 -7.49
CA THR A 28 2.27 -2.42 -7.43
C THR A 28 3.61 -1.73 -7.26
N ILE A 29 4.23 -1.30 -8.34
CA ILE A 29 5.60 -0.76 -8.31
C ILE A 29 5.68 0.56 -7.57
N LEU A 30 4.74 1.49 -7.82
CA LEU A 30 4.81 2.81 -7.19
C LEU A 30 4.53 2.71 -5.69
N ALA A 31 3.50 1.96 -5.29
CA ALA A 31 3.18 1.76 -3.88
C ALA A 31 4.34 1.05 -3.14
N ALA A 32 4.89 -0.02 -3.72
CA ALA A 32 6.05 -0.71 -3.13
C ALA A 32 7.25 0.23 -2.99
N ALA A 33 7.60 0.97 -4.04
CA ALA A 33 8.78 1.85 -4.04
C ALA A 33 8.67 3.00 -3.02
N THR A 34 7.47 3.57 -2.83
CA THR A 34 7.25 4.65 -1.87
C THR A 34 7.21 4.14 -0.43
N SER A 35 6.75 2.91 -0.19
CA SER A 35 6.66 2.31 1.14
C SER A 35 7.93 1.58 1.59
N LEU A 36 8.93 1.39 0.71
CA LEU A 36 10.22 0.78 1.09
C LEU A 36 10.91 1.49 2.25
N PRO A 37 11.06 2.83 2.29
CA PRO A 37 11.70 3.52 3.42
C PRO A 37 10.99 3.24 4.75
N ASP A 38 9.66 3.27 4.77
CA ASP A 38 8.87 3.00 5.98
C ASP A 38 9.02 1.56 6.45
N THR A 39 9.06 0.62 5.49
CA THR A 39 9.33 -0.79 5.79
C THR A 39 10.70 -0.97 6.42
N PHE A 40 11.75 -0.32 5.90
CA PHE A 40 13.08 -0.38 6.48
C PHE A 40 13.13 0.21 7.89
N LEU A 41 12.49 1.36 8.12
CA LEU A 41 12.41 1.98 9.44
C LEU A 41 11.70 1.07 10.44
N SER A 42 10.56 0.50 10.08
CA SER A 42 9.82 -0.45 10.93
C SER A 42 10.66 -1.69 11.25
N VAL A 43 11.39 -2.26 10.28
CA VAL A 43 12.29 -3.41 10.51
C VAL A 43 13.44 -3.06 11.44
N ILE A 44 14.03 -1.87 11.29
CA ILE A 44 15.13 -1.42 12.17
C ILE A 44 14.63 -1.22 13.58
N SER A 45 13.48 -0.58 13.80
CA SER A 45 12.88 -0.38 15.12
C SER A 45 12.53 -1.73 15.77
N ALA A 46 11.93 -2.65 15.03
CA ALA A 46 11.63 -3.98 15.52
C ALA A 46 12.89 -4.76 15.93
N LYS A 47 13.99 -4.67 15.17
CA LYS A 47 15.27 -5.30 15.52
C LYS A 47 15.92 -4.71 16.78
N LYS A 48 15.64 -3.45 17.08
CA LYS A 48 16.08 -2.80 18.33
C LYS A 48 15.18 -3.14 19.54
N GLY A 49 14.11 -3.87 19.34
CA GLY A 49 13.11 -4.18 20.37
C GLY A 49 12.07 -3.08 20.59
N GLU A 50 12.05 -2.06 19.72
CA GLU A 50 11.11 -0.94 19.75
C GLU A 50 9.83 -1.28 18.97
N SER A 51 9.07 -2.28 19.45
CA SER A 51 7.90 -2.81 18.76
C SER A 51 6.81 -1.75 18.53
N ASP A 52 6.58 -0.89 19.53
CA ASP A 52 5.57 0.18 19.44
C ASP A 52 5.95 1.21 18.38
N ALA A 53 7.23 1.54 18.26
CA ALA A 53 7.72 2.45 17.23
C ALA A 53 7.57 1.84 15.82
N ALA A 54 7.86 0.54 15.66
CA ALA A 54 7.70 -0.16 14.40
C ALA A 54 6.22 -0.19 13.95
N LEU A 55 5.30 -0.50 14.86
CA LEU A 55 3.87 -0.52 14.57
C LEU A 55 3.33 0.88 14.29
N SER A 56 3.70 1.86 15.12
CA SER A 56 3.29 3.25 14.95
C SER A 56 3.78 3.84 13.63
N ASN A 57 4.98 3.49 13.17
CA ASN A 57 5.48 3.92 11.87
C ASN A 57 4.62 3.34 10.73
N ALA A 58 4.31 2.04 10.77
CA ALA A 58 3.50 1.39 9.74
C ALA A 58 2.06 1.95 9.67
N LEU A 59 1.42 2.18 10.80
CA LEU A 59 0.06 2.75 10.85
C LEU A 59 0.05 4.25 10.52
N GLY A 60 1.07 4.97 10.98
CA GLY A 60 1.21 6.42 10.79
C GLY A 60 1.46 6.79 9.33
N SER A 61 2.32 6.05 8.62
CA SER A 61 2.57 6.28 7.19
C SER A 61 1.30 6.06 6.37
N ASN A 62 0.55 4.99 6.61
CA ASN A 62 -0.73 4.77 5.94
C ASN A 62 -1.74 5.90 6.19
N THR A 63 -1.82 6.38 7.43
CA THR A 63 -2.70 7.51 7.78
C THR A 63 -2.28 8.78 7.06
N PHE A 64 -0.97 9.07 7.02
CA PHE A 64 -0.41 10.21 6.30
C PHE A 64 -0.70 10.12 4.79
N ASP A 65 -0.50 8.95 4.18
CA ASP A 65 -0.75 8.73 2.77
C ASP A 65 -2.22 8.99 2.40
N ILE A 66 -3.16 8.51 3.20
CA ILE A 66 -4.60 8.71 2.95
C ILE A 66 -4.99 10.17 3.20
N LEU A 67 -4.63 10.76 4.32
CA LEU A 67 -5.12 12.08 4.70
C LEU A 67 -4.39 13.22 3.99
N ILE A 68 -3.08 13.11 3.84
CA ILE A 68 -2.25 14.18 3.28
C ILE A 68 -1.93 13.93 1.81
N CYS A 69 -1.36 12.75 1.47
CA CYS A 69 -0.92 12.50 0.10
C CYS A 69 -2.10 12.37 -0.88
N LEU A 70 -3.26 11.91 -0.44
CA LEU A 70 -4.49 11.91 -1.24
C LEU A 70 -5.30 13.21 -1.04
N GLY A 71 -5.47 13.66 0.20
CA GLY A 71 -6.32 14.82 0.54
C GLY A 71 -5.80 16.15 -0.03
N MET A 72 -4.49 16.40 0.03
CA MET A 72 -3.89 17.64 -0.43
C MET A 72 -4.06 17.88 -1.95
N PRO A 73 -3.76 16.92 -2.84
CA PRO A 73 -4.04 17.06 -4.27
C PRO A 73 -5.51 17.33 -4.57
N ILE A 74 -6.44 16.62 -3.92
CA ILE A 74 -7.87 16.82 -4.10
C ILE A 74 -8.27 18.26 -3.71
N PHE A 75 -7.76 18.75 -2.58
CA PHE A 75 -8.02 20.11 -2.11
C PHE A 75 -7.51 21.17 -3.10
N ILE A 76 -6.29 20.98 -3.66
CA ILE A 76 -5.68 21.92 -4.61
C ILE A 76 -6.39 21.87 -5.97
N MET A 77 -6.78 20.71 -6.45
CA MET A 77 -7.40 20.52 -7.77
C MET A 77 -8.93 20.75 -7.76
N GLY A 78 -9.55 20.85 -6.59
CA GLY A 78 -10.99 21.05 -6.44
C GLY A 78 -11.82 19.78 -6.65
N GLY A 79 -11.18 18.62 -6.88
CA GLY A 79 -11.81 17.32 -7.04
C GLY A 79 -10.97 16.35 -7.82
N LEU A 80 -11.29 15.06 -7.71
CA LEU A 80 -10.65 13.98 -8.45
C LEU A 80 -11.74 13.10 -9.06
N TYR A 81 -11.69 12.90 -10.37
CA TYR A 81 -12.56 11.92 -11.02
C TYR A 81 -11.94 10.53 -10.88
N VAL A 82 -12.71 9.62 -10.29
CA VAL A 82 -12.30 8.23 -10.08
C VAL A 82 -13.28 7.35 -10.86
N ASP A 83 -12.75 6.45 -11.69
CA ASP A 83 -13.58 5.43 -12.32
C ASP A 83 -14.03 4.43 -11.25
N TRP A 84 -15.33 4.45 -10.95
CA TRP A 84 -15.89 3.59 -9.89
C TRP A 84 -15.75 2.11 -10.21
N TYR A 85 -15.90 1.73 -11.47
CA TYR A 85 -15.86 0.33 -11.88
C TYR A 85 -14.47 -0.30 -11.65
N GLU A 86 -13.41 0.41 -12.04
CA GLU A 86 -12.04 -0.07 -11.83
C GLU A 86 -11.60 0.04 -10.36
N SER A 87 -12.03 1.10 -9.67
CA SER A 87 -11.55 1.41 -8.31
C SER A 87 -12.30 0.69 -7.21
N SER A 88 -13.56 0.28 -7.44
CA SER A 88 -14.39 -0.34 -6.41
C SER A 88 -13.81 -1.66 -5.90
N ASN A 89 -13.32 -2.52 -6.78
CA ASN A 89 -12.71 -3.80 -6.40
C ASN A 89 -11.46 -3.57 -5.52
N MET A 90 -10.64 -2.58 -5.86
CA MET A 90 -9.46 -2.24 -5.07
C MET A 90 -9.81 -1.71 -3.68
N LEU A 91 -10.87 -0.90 -3.58
CA LEU A 91 -11.41 -0.43 -2.30
C LEU A 91 -11.88 -1.59 -1.42
N PHE A 92 -12.61 -2.56 -1.97
CA PHE A 92 -13.04 -3.74 -1.22
C PHE A 92 -11.87 -4.59 -0.74
N TYR A 93 -10.84 -4.79 -1.56
CA TYR A 93 -9.64 -5.52 -1.16
C TYR A 93 -8.85 -4.75 -0.07
N LEU A 94 -8.73 -3.43 -0.20
CA LEU A 94 -8.08 -2.58 0.80
C LEU A 94 -8.82 -2.66 2.15
N LEU A 95 -10.14 -2.50 2.15
CA LEU A 95 -10.95 -2.59 3.36
C LEU A 95 -10.86 -3.99 3.98
N GLY A 96 -10.97 -5.04 3.17
CA GLY A 96 -10.87 -6.42 3.65
C GLY A 96 -9.50 -6.72 4.27
N SER A 97 -8.40 -6.35 3.62
CA SER A 97 -7.05 -6.53 4.15
C SER A 97 -6.81 -5.70 5.42
N SER A 98 -7.36 -4.48 5.49
CA SER A 98 -7.26 -3.63 6.68
C SER A 98 -8.01 -4.23 7.87
N VAL A 99 -9.21 -4.77 7.66
CA VAL A 99 -9.98 -5.45 8.72
C VAL A 99 -9.25 -6.70 9.21
N ILE A 100 -8.73 -7.53 8.28
CA ILE A 100 -7.94 -8.73 8.64
C ILE A 100 -6.72 -8.32 9.48
N SER A 101 -5.97 -7.31 9.04
CA SER A 101 -4.80 -6.82 9.77
C SER A 101 -5.16 -6.30 11.16
N MET A 102 -6.26 -5.56 11.28
CA MET A 102 -6.74 -5.05 12.56
C MET A 102 -7.13 -6.16 13.53
N VAL A 103 -7.83 -7.19 13.04
CA VAL A 103 -8.18 -8.38 13.84
C VAL A 103 -6.93 -9.11 14.31
N LEU A 104 -5.93 -9.34 13.44
CA LEU A 104 -4.69 -10.01 13.81
C LEU A 104 -3.88 -9.21 14.84
N ILE A 105 -3.78 -7.89 14.70
CA ILE A 105 -3.10 -7.02 15.66
C ILE A 105 -3.81 -7.01 17.03
N SER A 106 -5.14 -7.07 17.04
CA SER A 106 -5.91 -7.05 18.29
C SER A 106 -5.88 -8.37 19.06
N THR A 107 -5.45 -9.46 18.43
CA THR A 107 -5.34 -10.77 19.06
C THR A 107 -4.13 -10.79 20.00
N ASN A 108 -4.38 -10.79 21.31
CA ASN A 108 -3.36 -10.84 22.39
C ASN A 108 -2.35 -9.67 22.46
N TRP A 109 -2.49 -8.62 21.69
CA TRP A 109 -1.60 -7.46 21.63
C TRP A 109 -0.11 -7.80 21.35
N ILE A 110 0.15 -8.98 20.79
CA ILE A 110 1.49 -9.46 20.43
C ILE A 110 1.40 -10.04 19.03
N LEU A 111 2.07 -9.44 18.06
CA LEU A 111 2.19 -9.97 16.70
C LEU A 111 3.16 -11.15 16.70
N SER A 112 2.62 -12.35 16.55
CA SER A 112 3.38 -13.57 16.42
C SER A 112 3.93 -13.73 14.99
N LYS A 113 4.94 -14.59 14.82
CA LYS A 113 5.48 -14.94 13.49
C LYS A 113 4.41 -15.58 12.58
N PHE A 114 3.45 -16.29 13.18
CA PHE A 114 2.35 -16.88 12.42
C PHE A 114 1.42 -15.80 11.84
N GLU A 115 1.02 -14.83 12.66
CA GLU A 115 0.17 -13.70 12.22
C GLU A 115 0.88 -12.84 11.17
N ALA A 116 2.18 -12.61 11.33
CA ALA A 116 2.99 -11.93 10.32
C ALA A 116 3.01 -12.69 8.99
N ASN A 117 3.14 -14.01 9.00
CA ASN A 117 3.06 -14.82 7.78
C ASN A 117 1.67 -14.75 7.14
N VAL A 118 0.60 -14.76 7.92
CA VAL A 118 -0.77 -14.59 7.41
C VAL A 118 -0.91 -13.24 6.72
N MET A 119 -0.42 -12.14 7.31
CA MET A 119 -0.44 -10.80 6.67
C MET A 119 0.31 -10.80 5.34
N LEU A 120 1.49 -11.42 5.26
CA LEU A 120 2.25 -11.53 4.01
C LEU A 120 1.51 -12.34 2.95
N ILE A 121 0.86 -13.44 3.33
CA ILE A 121 0.04 -14.24 2.41
C ILE A 121 -1.15 -13.42 1.90
N VAL A 122 -1.85 -12.69 2.78
CA VAL A 122 -2.96 -11.80 2.40
C VAL A 122 -2.49 -10.77 1.38
N TYR A 123 -1.31 -10.18 1.58
CA TYR A 123 -0.74 -9.23 0.62
C TYR A 123 -0.41 -9.87 -0.74
N ILE A 124 0.17 -11.07 -0.75
CA ILE A 124 0.44 -11.80 -2.00
C ILE A 124 -0.86 -12.13 -2.73
N VAL A 125 -1.89 -12.60 -2.01
CA VAL A 125 -3.21 -12.88 -2.60
C VAL A 125 -3.82 -11.60 -3.18
N PHE A 126 -3.72 -10.47 -2.46
CA PHE A 126 -4.16 -9.17 -2.95
C PHE A 126 -3.48 -8.79 -4.29
N LEU A 127 -2.15 -8.93 -4.38
CA LEU A 127 -1.43 -8.67 -5.63
C LEU A 127 -1.90 -9.60 -6.76
N LEU A 128 -2.06 -10.89 -6.49
CA LEU A 128 -2.54 -11.85 -7.49
C LEU A 128 -3.95 -11.52 -7.98
N LEU A 129 -4.85 -11.12 -7.09
CA LEU A 129 -6.22 -10.72 -7.44
C LEU A 129 -6.23 -9.46 -8.32
N ILE A 130 -5.38 -8.48 -8.02
CA ILE A 130 -5.23 -7.29 -8.88
C ILE A 130 -4.76 -7.69 -10.27
N PHE A 131 -3.72 -8.51 -10.38
CA PHE A 131 -3.22 -8.95 -11.69
C PHE A 131 -4.24 -9.79 -12.48
N THR A 132 -5.06 -10.60 -11.82
CA THR A 132 -6.08 -11.43 -12.48
C THR A 132 -7.36 -10.67 -12.80
N SER A 133 -7.72 -9.63 -12.09
CA SER A 133 -8.94 -8.82 -12.36
C SER A 133 -8.76 -7.84 -13.52
N ILE A 134 -7.55 -7.71 -14.05
CA ILE A 134 -7.18 -6.75 -15.10
C ILE A 134 -6.88 -7.45 -16.44
N ILE A 135 -6.75 -8.77 -16.43
CA ILE A 135 -6.67 -9.60 -17.64
C ILE A 135 -8.07 -10.01 -18.07
#